data_7da4e636eeae1f991b41f76d6f686f7b
#
_entry.id   7da4e636eeae1f991b41f76d6f686f7b
#
_cell.length_a   1.000
_cell.length_b   1.000
_cell.length_c   1.000
_cell.angle_alpha   90.00
_cell.angle_beta   90.00
_cell.angle_gamma   90.00
#
_symmetry.space_group_name_H-M   'P 1'
#
loop_
_entity.id
_entity.type
_entity.pdbx_description
1 polymer ?
#
loop_
_entity_poly.entity_id
_entity_poly.type
_entity_poly.pdbx_seq_one_letter_code
_entity_poly.pdbx_strand_id
1 'polypeptide(L)'
;MDFITLKNITKTFDGVDVLKDINLKISEGETLGILGRSGSGKSVLINMLRGTLDYKPDAGQIIFNVAVCPDCLAIDSPSHAGEKCSCGATLEAKEVDFFNCERKLFASIKRRISIMLQRNFALYDEETVIENVMRAMGDDR
;
A
#
# COMPACT_ATOMS: atom_id res chain seq x y z
N MET A 1 2.79 -1.57 -16.89
CA MET A 1 2.47 -2.77 -16.11
C MET A 1 1.60 -2.39 -14.94
N ASP A 2 0.49 -3.07 -14.74
CA ASP A 2 -0.40 -2.82 -13.61
C ASP A 2 0.33 -3.11 -12.31
N PHE A 3 0.33 -2.15 -11.41
CA PHE A 3 0.98 -2.28 -10.10
C PHE A 3 -0.04 -2.57 -9.00
N ILE A 4 -1.09 -1.77 -8.94
CA ILE A 4 -2.17 -1.93 -7.97
C ILE A 4 -3.50 -1.96 -8.71
N THR A 5 -4.33 -2.94 -8.40
CA THR A 5 -5.68 -3.06 -8.99
C THR A 5 -6.71 -3.14 -7.87
N LEU A 6 -7.69 -2.25 -7.90
CA LEU A 6 -8.86 -2.28 -7.03
C LEU A 6 -10.03 -2.85 -7.85
N LYS A 7 -10.68 -3.90 -7.32
CA LYS A 7 -11.80 -4.59 -7.98
C LYS A 7 -13.03 -4.53 -7.08
N ASN A 8 -14.05 -3.82 -7.54
CA ASN A 8 -15.37 -3.77 -6.90
C ASN A 8 -15.29 -3.43 -5.39
N ILE A 9 -14.48 -2.46 -5.03
CA ILE A 9 -14.25 -2.08 -3.64
C ILE A 9 -15.47 -1.37 -3.08
N THR A 10 -16.00 -1.90 -1.98
CA THR A 10 -17.08 -1.30 -1.21
C THR A 10 -16.66 -1.21 0.25
N LYS A 11 -16.88 -0.06 0.87
CA LYS A 11 -16.64 0.17 2.29
C LYS A 11 -17.80 0.95 2.88
N THR A 12 -18.36 0.42 3.97
CA THR A 12 -19.52 0.95 4.67
C THR A 12 -19.14 1.35 6.09
N PHE A 13 -19.59 2.51 6.53
CA PHE A 13 -19.50 2.96 7.92
C PHE A 13 -20.90 3.37 8.39
N ASP A 14 -21.34 2.81 9.53
CA ASP A 14 -22.64 3.09 10.14
C ASP A 14 -23.82 2.94 9.15
N GLY A 15 -23.77 1.91 8.31
CA GLY A 15 -24.80 1.62 7.32
C GLY A 15 -24.77 2.49 6.07
N VAL A 16 -23.77 3.36 5.93
CA VAL A 16 -23.60 4.23 4.76
C VAL A 16 -22.40 3.78 3.93
N ASP A 17 -22.61 3.54 2.63
CA ASP A 17 -21.54 3.22 1.70
C ASP A 17 -20.69 4.47 1.44
N VAL A 18 -19.49 4.48 1.99
CA VAL A 18 -18.49 5.55 1.76
C VAL A 18 -17.76 5.33 0.45
N LEU A 19 -17.42 4.08 0.12
CA LEU A 19 -16.90 3.64 -1.16
C LEU A 19 -17.86 2.57 -1.70
N LYS A 20 -18.25 2.70 -2.95
CA LYS A 20 -19.17 1.74 -3.58
C LYS A 20 -18.67 1.36 -4.97
N ASP A 21 -18.43 0.05 -5.15
CA ASP A 21 -18.04 -0.56 -6.42
C ASP A 21 -16.90 0.20 -7.13
N ILE A 22 -15.86 0.52 -6.39
CA ILE A 22 -14.69 1.25 -6.91
C ILE A 22 -13.79 0.29 -7.69
N ASN A 23 -13.55 0.63 -8.94
CA ASN A 23 -12.64 -0.08 -9.83
C ASN A 23 -11.55 0.89 -10.28
N LEU A 24 -10.30 0.53 -10.07
CA LEU A 24 -9.17 1.38 -10.36
C LEU A 24 -7.92 0.54 -10.65
N LYS A 25 -7.13 0.99 -11.61
CA LYS A 25 -5.81 0.41 -11.88
C LYS A 25 -4.77 1.52 -11.80
N ILE A 26 -3.68 1.22 -11.13
CA ILE A 26 -2.53 2.11 -11.01
C ILE A 26 -1.33 1.38 -11.61
N SER A 27 -0.73 2.01 -12.62
CA SER A 27 0.44 1.46 -13.30
C SER A 27 1.73 1.80 -12.55
N GLU A 28 2.75 0.99 -12.77
CA GLU A 28 4.08 1.27 -12.24
C GLU A 28 4.58 2.63 -12.76
N GLY A 29 5.10 3.45 -11.85
CA GLY A 29 5.61 4.78 -12.18
C GLY A 29 4.54 5.85 -12.39
N GLU A 30 3.25 5.52 -12.26
CA GLU A 30 2.16 6.44 -12.48
C GLU A 30 1.96 7.36 -11.26
N THR A 31 1.63 8.62 -11.54
CA THR A 31 1.11 9.56 -10.55
C THR A 31 -0.38 9.71 -10.75
N LEU A 32 -1.17 9.29 -9.78
CA LEU A 32 -2.63 9.32 -9.84
C LEU A 32 -3.17 10.42 -8.93
N GLY A 33 -3.97 11.33 -9.51
CA GLY A 33 -4.71 12.35 -8.76
C GLY A 33 -6.10 11.85 -8.37
N ILE A 34 -6.48 12.02 -7.10
CA ILE A 34 -7.81 11.70 -6.59
C ILE A 34 -8.48 13.00 -6.18
N LEU A 35 -9.53 13.39 -6.88
CA LEU A 35 -10.27 14.63 -6.65
C LEU A 35 -11.64 14.33 -6.06
N GLY A 36 -12.10 15.20 -5.18
CA GLY A 36 -13.41 15.08 -4.56
C GLY A 36 -13.57 16.06 -3.42
N ARG A 37 -14.82 16.29 -3.02
CA ARG A 37 -15.12 17.14 -1.87
C ARG A 37 -14.70 16.46 -0.56
N SER A 38 -14.55 17.25 0.51
CA SER A 38 -14.38 16.74 1.86
C SER A 38 -15.52 15.76 2.19
N GLY A 39 -15.19 14.60 2.75
CA GLY A 39 -16.18 13.57 3.05
C GLY A 39 -16.56 12.65 1.89
N SER A 40 -15.91 12.76 0.72
CA SER A 40 -16.19 11.92 -0.46
C SER A 40 -15.53 10.54 -0.41
N GLY A 41 -14.84 10.18 0.67
CA GLY A 41 -14.19 8.88 0.83
C GLY A 41 -12.72 8.82 0.43
N LYS A 42 -12.11 9.94 0.05
CA LYS A 42 -10.68 9.97 -0.33
C LYS A 42 -9.76 9.45 0.77
N SER A 43 -9.95 9.90 2.00
CA SER A 43 -9.16 9.46 3.15
C SER A 43 -9.37 7.98 3.46
N VAL A 44 -10.58 7.47 3.28
CA VAL A 44 -10.90 6.05 3.45
C VAL A 44 -10.14 5.22 2.43
N LEU A 45 -10.14 5.64 1.16
CA LEU A 45 -9.43 4.94 0.09
C LEU A 45 -7.92 4.94 0.34
N ILE A 46 -7.34 6.06 0.73
CA ILE A 46 -5.90 6.18 1.02
C ILE A 46 -5.51 5.28 2.21
N ASN A 47 -6.28 5.30 3.30
CA ASN A 47 -6.02 4.44 4.45
C ASN A 47 -6.18 2.96 4.12
N MET A 48 -7.10 2.62 3.24
CA MET A 48 -7.27 1.26 2.74
C MET A 48 -6.04 0.80 1.94
N LEU A 49 -5.56 1.63 1.02
CA LEU A 49 -4.38 1.34 0.20
C LEU A 49 -3.10 1.19 1.02
N ARG A 50 -2.97 1.89 2.13
CA ARG A 50 -1.81 1.76 3.02
C ARG A 50 -1.91 0.57 3.99
N GLY A 51 -2.99 -0.19 3.95
CA GLY A 51 -3.14 -1.41 4.75
C GLY A 51 -3.60 -1.20 6.19
N THR A 52 -4.29 -0.12 6.48
CA THR A 52 -4.90 0.10 7.80
C THR A 52 -6.08 -0.86 7.96
N LEU A 53 -6.03 -1.76 8.94
CA LEU A 53 -6.99 -2.85 9.08
C LEU A 53 -8.43 -2.38 9.33
N ASP A 54 -8.62 -1.27 10.04
CA ASP A 54 -9.94 -0.68 10.26
C ASP A 54 -10.61 -0.22 8.96
N TYR A 55 -9.84 -0.05 7.91
CA TYR A 55 -10.29 0.35 6.59
C TYR A 55 -10.30 -0.80 5.58
N LYS A 56 -10.16 -2.04 6.03
CA LYS A 56 -10.29 -3.22 5.16
C LYS A 56 -11.60 -3.14 4.37
N PRO A 57 -11.60 -3.44 3.05
CA PRO A 57 -12.84 -3.42 2.26
C PRO A 57 -13.86 -4.42 2.77
N ASP A 58 -15.13 -4.04 2.77
CA ASP A 58 -16.24 -4.94 3.11
C ASP A 58 -16.57 -5.87 1.94
N ALA A 59 -16.31 -5.42 0.71
CA ALA A 59 -16.42 -6.23 -0.50
C ALA A 59 -15.34 -5.80 -1.49
N GLY A 60 -14.99 -6.70 -2.41
CA GLY A 60 -13.98 -6.47 -3.42
C GLY A 60 -12.57 -6.86 -2.97
N GLN A 61 -11.61 -6.61 -3.85
CA GLN A 61 -10.22 -7.00 -3.65
C GLN A 61 -9.27 -5.88 -4.04
N ILE A 62 -8.16 -5.79 -3.32
CA ILE A 62 -7.01 -4.96 -3.71
C ILE A 62 -5.87 -5.90 -4.06
N ILE A 63 -5.45 -5.89 -5.32
CA ILE A 63 -4.39 -6.75 -5.83
C ILE A 63 -3.13 -5.92 -6.07
N PHE A 64 -2.03 -6.35 -5.45
CA PHE A 64 -0.69 -5.81 -5.72
C PHE A 64 0.07 -6.75 -6.63
N ASN A 65 0.54 -6.25 -7.77
CA ASN A 65 1.50 -6.94 -8.61
C ASN A 65 2.89 -6.49 -8.20
N VAL A 66 3.66 -7.38 -7.63
CA VAL A 66 4.98 -7.06 -7.06
C VAL A 66 6.01 -8.11 -7.43
N ALA A 67 7.28 -7.77 -7.29
CA ALA A 67 8.37 -8.72 -7.26
C ALA A 67 8.66 -9.05 -5.79
N VAL A 68 8.66 -10.32 -5.44
CA VAL A 68 8.84 -10.80 -4.07
C VAL A 68 10.06 -11.70 -3.99
N CYS A 69 10.90 -11.50 -2.99
CA CYS A 69 11.97 -12.44 -2.69
C CYS A 69 11.37 -13.67 -1.96
N PRO A 70 11.57 -14.88 -2.49
CA PRO A 70 11.05 -16.09 -1.83
C PRO A 70 11.71 -16.39 -0.49
N ASP A 71 12.91 -15.88 -0.25
CA ASP A 71 13.67 -16.17 0.96
C ASP A 71 13.44 -15.14 2.07
N CYS A 72 13.57 -13.83 1.78
CA CYS A 72 13.48 -12.78 2.78
C CYS A 72 12.19 -11.96 2.71
N LEU A 73 11.30 -12.23 1.74
CA LEU A 73 10.06 -11.50 1.50
C LEU A 73 10.25 -10.01 1.20
N ALA A 74 11.43 -9.61 0.70
CA ALA A 74 11.63 -8.25 0.21
C ALA A 74 10.71 -7.99 -0.98
N ILE A 75 10.11 -6.80 -1.00
CA ILE A 75 9.16 -6.39 -2.03
C ILE A 75 9.81 -5.34 -2.92
N ASP A 76 9.63 -5.49 -4.22
CA ASP A 76 10.08 -4.52 -5.21
C ASP A 76 9.01 -4.33 -6.29
N SER A 77 9.24 -3.37 -7.17
CA SER A 77 8.37 -3.09 -8.31
C SER A 77 8.26 -4.31 -9.23
N PRO A 78 7.12 -4.52 -9.89
CA PRO A 78 6.92 -5.71 -10.72
C PRO A 78 7.92 -5.83 -11.89
N SER A 79 8.46 -4.71 -12.37
CA SER A 79 9.49 -4.71 -13.43
C SER A 79 10.81 -5.32 -12.97
N HIS A 80 11.08 -5.42 -11.68
CA HIS A 80 12.30 -6.00 -11.12
C HIS A 80 12.21 -7.51 -10.91
N ALA A 81 11.13 -8.14 -11.32
CA ALA A 81 11.02 -9.61 -11.30
C ALA A 81 12.13 -10.23 -12.17
N GLY A 82 12.81 -11.22 -11.63
CA GLY A 82 13.97 -11.85 -12.27
C GLY A 82 15.32 -11.27 -11.85
N GLU A 83 15.35 -10.12 -11.17
CA GLU A 83 16.56 -9.53 -10.63
C GLU A 83 16.99 -10.19 -9.31
N LYS A 84 18.25 -9.99 -8.95
CA LYS A 84 18.79 -10.51 -7.70
C LYS A 84 18.37 -9.65 -6.51
N CYS A 85 17.86 -10.31 -5.48
CA CYS A 85 17.66 -9.69 -4.18
C CYS A 85 19.01 -9.52 -3.46
N SER A 86 19.09 -8.56 -2.55
CA SER A 86 20.28 -8.34 -1.72
C SER A 86 20.66 -9.58 -0.88
N CYS A 87 19.72 -10.46 -0.58
CA CYS A 87 19.99 -11.72 0.13
C CYS A 87 20.54 -12.83 -0.79
N GLY A 88 20.63 -12.61 -2.10
CA GLY A 88 21.15 -13.55 -3.09
C GLY A 88 20.09 -14.35 -3.87
N ALA A 89 18.84 -14.37 -3.42
CA ALA A 89 17.76 -15.03 -4.14
C ALA A 89 17.31 -14.19 -5.35
N THR A 90 16.53 -14.81 -6.23
CA THR A 90 15.97 -14.12 -7.41
C THR A 90 14.54 -13.68 -7.08
N LEU A 91 14.22 -12.43 -7.39
CA LEU A 91 12.87 -11.86 -7.19
C LEU A 91 11.87 -12.52 -8.15
N GLU A 92 10.73 -12.89 -7.64
CA GLU A 92 9.66 -13.55 -8.39
C GLU A 92 8.45 -12.64 -8.52
N ALA A 93 7.85 -12.59 -9.72
CA ALA A 93 6.60 -11.88 -9.94
C ALA A 93 5.47 -12.55 -9.18
N LYS A 94 4.66 -11.77 -8.47
CA LYS A 94 3.53 -12.28 -7.68
C LYS A 94 2.36 -11.32 -7.68
N GLU A 95 1.15 -11.84 -7.89
CA GLU A 95 -0.11 -11.17 -7.60
C GLU A 95 -0.49 -11.44 -6.16
N VAL A 96 -0.72 -10.38 -5.38
CA VAL A 96 -1.04 -10.51 -3.96
C VAL A 96 -2.39 -9.86 -3.67
N ASP A 97 -3.33 -10.66 -3.17
CA ASP A 97 -4.58 -10.13 -2.61
C ASP A 97 -4.24 -9.55 -1.22
N PHE A 98 -4.12 -8.24 -1.16
CA PHE A 98 -3.49 -7.52 -0.05
C PHE A 98 -4.05 -7.85 1.34
N PHE A 99 -5.38 -7.88 1.48
CA PHE A 99 -6.01 -8.16 2.77
C PHE A 99 -6.26 -9.65 3.05
N ASN A 100 -5.93 -10.53 2.12
CA ASN A 100 -6.13 -11.99 2.24
C ASN A 100 -4.84 -12.79 2.06
N CYS A 101 -3.69 -12.15 2.07
CA CYS A 101 -2.40 -12.82 1.96
C CYS A 101 -1.83 -13.18 3.34
N GLU A 102 -0.71 -13.90 3.33
CA GLU A 102 0.05 -14.19 4.54
C GLU A 102 0.41 -12.93 5.32
N ARG A 103 0.35 -13.02 6.65
CA ARG A 103 0.64 -11.88 7.54
C ARG A 103 2.03 -11.28 7.31
N LYS A 104 3.03 -12.10 7.07
CA LYS A 104 4.41 -11.63 6.80
C LYS A 104 4.50 -10.88 5.48
N LEU A 105 3.83 -11.38 4.46
CA LEU A 105 3.78 -10.73 3.14
C LEU A 105 3.03 -9.40 3.19
N PHE A 106 1.89 -9.37 3.89
CA PHE A 106 1.14 -8.15 4.15
C PHE A 106 2.03 -7.09 4.81
N ALA A 107 2.76 -7.46 5.87
CA ALA A 107 3.66 -6.56 6.56
C ALA A 107 4.81 -6.06 5.66
N SER A 108 5.34 -6.93 4.80
CA SER A 108 6.39 -6.56 3.84
C SER A 108 5.91 -5.54 2.82
N ILE A 109 4.71 -5.72 2.27
CA ILE A 109 4.10 -4.75 1.34
C ILE A 109 3.83 -3.43 2.07
N LYS A 110 3.23 -3.49 3.24
CA LYS A 110 2.87 -2.31 4.04
C LYS A 110 4.08 -1.44 4.36
N ARG A 111 5.24 -2.03 4.63
CA ARG A 111 6.48 -1.29 4.88
C ARG A 111 7.00 -0.48 3.69
N ARG A 112 6.58 -0.84 2.47
CA ARG A 112 6.96 -0.13 1.24
C ARG A 112 6.01 1.03 0.91
N ILE A 113 4.97 1.22 1.70
CA ILE A 113 3.96 2.27 1.49
C ILE A 113 4.14 3.34 2.56
N SER A 114 4.34 4.57 2.12
CA SER A 114 4.39 5.72 3.03
C SER A 114 3.27 6.70 2.72
N ILE A 115 2.93 7.53 3.70
CA ILE A 115 1.87 8.52 3.59
C ILE A 115 2.37 9.89 4.07
N MET A 116 1.87 10.94 3.39
CA MET A 116 2.03 12.31 3.85
C MET A 116 0.66 12.81 4.30
N LEU A 117 0.56 13.22 5.56
CA LEU A 117 -0.70 13.69 6.13
C LEU A 117 -0.97 15.14 5.76
N GLN A 118 -2.26 15.49 5.69
CA GLN A 118 -2.73 16.81 5.27
C GLN A 118 -2.22 17.96 6.16
N ARG A 119 -1.98 17.71 7.44
CA ARG A 119 -1.57 18.72 8.43
C ARG A 119 -0.14 18.50 8.96
N ASN A 120 0.74 17.94 8.18
CA ASN A 120 2.15 17.70 8.53
C ASN A 120 2.39 16.88 9.81
N PHE A 121 1.41 16.10 10.26
CA PHE A 121 1.57 15.19 11.40
C PHE A 121 2.41 13.94 11.06
N ALA A 122 2.98 13.89 9.86
CA ALA A 122 3.89 12.84 9.48
C ALA A 122 5.29 13.01 10.06
N LEU A 123 5.59 14.20 10.58
CA LEU A 123 6.85 14.52 11.23
C LEU A 123 6.65 14.71 12.74
N TYR A 124 7.63 14.30 13.51
CA TYR A 124 7.65 14.45 14.96
C TYR A 124 8.47 15.69 15.32
N ASP A 125 7.83 16.70 15.87
CA ASP A 125 8.45 17.99 16.18
C ASP A 125 9.58 17.88 17.21
N GLU A 126 9.51 16.89 18.09
CA GLU A 126 10.49 16.61 19.13
C GLU A 126 11.72 15.85 18.61
N GLU A 127 11.70 15.41 17.37
CA GLU A 127 12.76 14.64 16.74
C GLU A 127 13.51 15.48 15.72
N THR A 128 14.78 15.17 15.53
CA THR A 128 15.61 15.81 14.49
C THR A 128 15.13 15.41 13.09
N VAL A 129 15.58 16.14 12.07
CA VAL A 129 15.30 15.80 10.67
C VAL A 129 15.77 14.38 10.34
N ILE A 130 16.98 14.01 10.80
CA ILE A 130 17.54 12.68 10.56
C ILE A 130 16.67 11.60 11.21
N GLU A 131 16.27 11.80 12.46
CA GLU A 131 15.39 10.84 13.16
C GLU A 131 14.06 10.66 12.45
N ASN A 132 13.44 11.75 11.97
CA ASN A 132 12.21 11.69 11.17
C ASN A 132 12.42 10.91 9.87
N VAL A 133 13.51 11.14 9.15
CA VAL A 133 13.82 10.43 7.91
C VAL A 133 14.06 8.94 8.19
N MET A 134 14.84 8.61 9.21
CA MET A 134 15.12 7.23 9.59
C MET A 134 13.85 6.46 9.95
N ARG A 135 12.93 7.11 10.68
CA ARG A 135 11.63 6.52 11.02
C ARG A 135 10.79 6.24 9.77
N ALA A 136 10.77 7.17 8.82
CA ALA A 136 10.03 7.02 7.57
C ALA A 136 10.59 5.91 6.68
N MET A 137 11.90 5.67 6.74
CA MET A 137 12.56 4.60 5.98
C MET A 137 12.32 3.21 6.57
N GLY A 138 11.66 3.13 7.71
CA GLY A 138 11.46 1.86 8.41
C GLY A 138 12.78 1.40 9.04
N ASP A 139 13.03 1.87 10.24
CA ASP A 139 14.22 1.50 10.99
C ASP A 139 14.13 0.03 11.42
N ASP A 140 14.54 -0.85 10.56
CA ASP A 140 14.67 -2.29 10.82
C ASP A 140 15.98 -2.57 11.57
N ARG A 141 16.13 -1.96 12.74
CA ARG A 141 17.22 -2.27 13.64
C ARG A 141 16.81 -3.28 14.67
#